data_1e84494feb588c2158141071f1f75c64
#
_entry.id   1e84494feb588c2158141071f1f75c64
#
_cell.length_a   1.000
_cell.length_b   1.000
_cell.length_c   1.000
_cell.angle_alpha   90.00
_cell.angle_beta   90.00
_cell.angle_gamma   90.00
#
_symmetry.space_group_name_H-M   'P 1'
#
loop_
_entity.id
_entity.type
_entity.pdbx_description
1 polymer ?
#
loop_
_entity_poly.entity_id
_entity_poly.type
_entity_poly.pdbx_seq_one_letter_code
_entity_poly.pdbx_strand_id
1 'polypeptide(L)'
;MIETEKGLKNLDKILLQDKFNDIIKYVHYGHYDFCLDSNFWPFPEPYHFEYWKIIEEISKSVIKHKKKYIHTPFPLIETESIYWSSIDYMQKNLSIDQINLSLVNIDLNYINQPNKIKLTKLKNISNDPHYKTVFAKKIINEYLSNKSKNKSFSLSRKRFIPPHLYLAAKKYLS
;
A
#
# COMPACT_ATOMS: atom_id res chain seq x y z
N MET A 1 -1.84 -7.75 -11.72
CA MET A 1 -1.65 -7.13 -10.40
C MET A 1 -0.77 -8.01 -9.54
N ILE A 2 0.04 -7.45 -8.65
CA ILE A 2 0.88 -8.20 -7.70
C ILE A 2 0.18 -8.17 -6.34
N GLU A 3 -0.34 -9.32 -5.94
CA GLU A 3 -1.20 -9.49 -4.75
C GLU A 3 -0.69 -10.63 -3.84
N THR A 4 0.41 -11.29 -4.21
CA THR A 4 0.96 -12.42 -3.46
C THR A 4 2.48 -12.40 -3.47
N GLU A 5 3.10 -12.98 -2.44
CA GLU A 5 4.55 -13.18 -2.42
C GLU A 5 5.04 -14.03 -3.60
N LYS A 6 4.26 -15.05 -3.97
CA LYS A 6 4.58 -15.89 -5.13
C LYS A 6 4.55 -15.07 -6.43
N GLY A 7 3.58 -14.16 -6.58
CA GLY A 7 3.48 -13.25 -7.70
C GLY A 7 4.70 -12.34 -7.80
N LEU A 8 5.12 -11.76 -6.67
CA LEU A 8 6.31 -10.91 -6.59
C LEU A 8 7.58 -11.69 -6.97
N LYS A 9 7.82 -12.85 -6.34
CA LYS A 9 8.98 -13.71 -6.64
C LYS A 9 9.07 -14.16 -8.10
N ASN A 10 7.95 -14.28 -8.79
CA ASN A 10 7.91 -14.69 -10.19
C ASN A 10 7.71 -13.53 -11.16
N LEU A 11 7.69 -12.29 -10.71
CA LEU A 11 7.38 -11.12 -11.55
C LEU A 11 8.27 -11.04 -12.79
N ASP A 12 9.57 -11.18 -12.64
CA ASP A 12 10.52 -11.18 -13.77
C ASP A 12 10.21 -12.27 -14.78
N LYS A 13 9.92 -13.49 -14.33
CA LYS A 13 9.57 -14.62 -15.22
C LYS A 13 8.28 -14.36 -15.97
N ILE A 14 7.29 -13.77 -15.32
CA ILE A 14 6.00 -13.42 -15.93
C ILE A 14 6.20 -12.36 -17.01
N LEU A 15 7.01 -11.34 -16.73
CA LEU A 15 7.26 -10.26 -17.68
C LEU A 15 8.17 -10.66 -18.84
N LEU A 16 8.97 -11.72 -18.68
CA LEU A 16 9.82 -12.28 -19.76
C LEU A 16 9.09 -13.24 -20.71
N GLN A 17 7.89 -13.70 -20.38
CA GLN A 17 7.16 -14.61 -21.27
C GLN A 17 6.73 -13.87 -22.54
N ASP A 18 7.23 -14.28 -23.71
CA ASP A 18 6.99 -13.64 -25.02
C ASP A 18 5.53 -13.36 -25.30
N LYS A 19 4.66 -14.34 -24.99
CA LYS A 19 3.21 -14.19 -25.18
C LYS A 19 2.56 -13.08 -24.35
N PHE A 20 3.24 -12.59 -23.32
CA PHE A 20 2.72 -11.54 -22.42
C PHE A 20 3.50 -10.24 -22.53
N ASN A 21 4.67 -10.24 -23.16
CA ASN A 21 5.53 -9.07 -23.18
C ASN A 21 4.87 -7.87 -23.84
N ASP A 22 4.13 -8.08 -24.92
CA ASP A 22 3.41 -7.03 -25.64
C ASP A 22 2.03 -6.72 -25.04
N ILE A 23 1.46 -7.65 -24.27
CA ILE A 23 0.14 -7.52 -23.66
C ILE A 23 0.23 -6.78 -22.32
N ILE A 24 1.20 -7.16 -21.48
CA ILE A 24 1.38 -6.54 -20.16
C ILE A 24 2.10 -5.20 -20.34
N LYS A 25 1.37 -4.10 -20.22
CA LYS A 25 1.90 -2.73 -20.25
C LYS A 25 2.09 -2.14 -18.85
N TYR A 26 1.30 -2.60 -17.90
CA TYR A 26 1.24 -2.06 -16.54
C TYR A 26 1.42 -3.15 -15.50
N VAL A 27 2.10 -2.80 -14.42
CA VAL A 27 2.20 -3.62 -13.19
C VAL A 27 1.60 -2.82 -12.05
N HIS A 28 0.57 -3.37 -11.44
CA HIS A 28 -0.12 -2.78 -10.28
C HIS A 28 0.22 -3.54 -9.01
N TYR A 29 0.48 -2.81 -7.92
CA TYR A 29 0.68 -3.38 -6.59
C TYR A 29 -0.64 -3.39 -5.82
N GLY A 30 -1.18 -4.57 -5.57
CA GLY A 30 -2.36 -4.80 -4.73
C GLY A 30 -1.97 -4.93 -3.26
N HIS A 31 -1.71 -3.80 -2.61
CA HIS A 31 -1.13 -3.73 -1.26
C HIS A 31 -1.89 -4.55 -0.21
N TYR A 32 -3.21 -4.43 -0.17
CA TYR A 32 -4.02 -5.07 0.86
C TYR A 32 -4.04 -6.60 0.72
N ASP A 33 -4.26 -7.08 -0.50
CA ASP A 33 -4.26 -8.52 -0.80
C ASP A 33 -2.87 -9.11 -0.58
N PHE A 34 -1.81 -8.41 -1.01
CA PHE A 34 -0.43 -8.80 -0.79
C PHE A 34 -0.12 -8.95 0.71
N CYS A 35 -0.51 -7.97 1.52
CA CYS A 35 -0.25 -8.01 2.96
C CYS A 35 -1.06 -9.13 3.65
N LEU A 36 -2.26 -9.43 3.16
CA LEU A 36 -3.06 -10.53 3.67
C LEU A 36 -2.47 -11.90 3.32
N ASP A 37 -2.01 -12.07 2.07
CA ASP A 37 -1.32 -13.30 1.60
C ASP A 37 -0.01 -13.54 2.36
N SER A 38 0.81 -12.48 2.52
CA SER A 38 2.10 -12.53 3.20
C SER A 38 2.00 -12.59 4.73
N ASN A 39 0.80 -12.57 5.29
CA ASN A 39 0.55 -12.53 6.73
C ASN A 39 1.23 -11.34 7.44
N PHE A 40 1.41 -10.21 6.76
CA PHE A 40 1.89 -9.00 7.41
C PHE A 40 0.92 -8.51 8.47
N TRP A 41 1.43 -8.26 9.67
CA TRP A 41 0.65 -7.59 10.71
C TRP A 41 1.54 -6.74 11.62
N PRO A 42 1.24 -5.45 11.79
CA PRO A 42 0.31 -4.60 11.02
C PRO A 42 0.72 -4.45 9.54
N PHE A 43 -0.21 -4.08 8.67
CA PHE A 43 0.13 -3.75 7.29
C PHE A 43 1.10 -2.58 7.24
N PRO A 44 2.17 -2.65 6.44
CA PRO A 44 3.09 -1.55 6.29
C PRO A 44 2.40 -0.35 5.62
N GLU A 45 2.80 0.84 6.00
CA GLU A 45 2.25 2.10 5.53
C GLU A 45 3.36 3.01 4.98
N PRO A 46 3.03 4.08 4.25
CA PRO A 46 4.04 4.91 3.59
C PRO A 46 5.13 5.51 4.47
N TYR A 47 4.96 5.53 5.79
CA TYR A 47 6.01 5.93 6.74
C TYR A 47 6.82 4.75 7.30
N HIS A 48 6.56 3.50 6.85
CA HIS A 48 7.31 2.33 7.23
C HIS A 48 8.34 1.94 6.17
N PHE A 49 9.51 1.48 6.60
CA PHE A 49 10.57 1.01 5.73
C PHE A 49 10.14 -0.21 4.90
N GLU A 50 9.40 -1.13 5.51
CA GLU A 50 8.92 -2.35 4.88
C GLU A 50 7.99 -2.08 3.69
N TYR A 51 7.21 -0.98 3.75
CA TYR A 51 6.36 -0.55 2.65
C TYR A 51 7.18 -0.25 1.38
N TRP A 52 8.23 0.53 1.53
CA TRP A 52 9.07 0.96 0.41
C TRP A 52 9.94 -0.17 -0.13
N LYS A 53 10.40 -1.08 0.74
CA LYS A 53 11.17 -2.25 0.32
C LYS A 53 10.42 -3.10 -0.71
N ILE A 54 9.14 -3.35 -0.52
CA ILE A 54 8.29 -4.09 -1.48
C ILE A 54 8.16 -3.31 -2.79
N ILE A 55 7.92 -2.01 -2.70
CA ILE A 55 7.75 -1.15 -3.88
C ILE A 55 9.06 -1.05 -4.68
N GLU A 56 10.20 -0.96 -4.02
CA GLU A 56 11.51 -0.97 -4.66
C GLU A 56 11.77 -2.28 -5.41
N GLU A 57 11.39 -3.42 -4.84
CA GLU A 57 11.52 -4.72 -5.50
C GLU A 57 10.66 -4.80 -6.77
N ILE A 58 9.40 -4.37 -6.69
CA ILE A 58 8.52 -4.29 -7.86
C ILE A 58 9.08 -3.33 -8.91
N SER A 59 9.54 -2.15 -8.49
CA SER A 59 10.03 -1.12 -9.41
C SER A 59 11.25 -1.58 -10.21
N LYS A 60 12.17 -2.34 -9.60
CA LYS A 60 13.32 -2.92 -10.30
C LYS A 60 12.89 -3.78 -11.48
N SER A 61 11.90 -4.67 -11.29
CA SER A 61 11.36 -5.51 -12.36
C SER A 61 10.63 -4.69 -13.41
N VAL A 62 9.84 -3.70 -13.00
CA VAL A 62 9.08 -2.81 -13.90
C VAL A 62 10.02 -2.04 -14.83
N ILE A 63 11.08 -1.44 -14.28
CA ILE A 63 12.09 -0.69 -15.05
C ILE A 63 12.84 -1.62 -15.99
N LYS A 64 13.34 -2.76 -15.49
CA LYS A 64 14.08 -3.76 -16.26
C LYS A 64 13.31 -4.22 -17.50
N HIS A 65 12.01 -4.39 -17.38
CA HIS A 65 11.14 -4.87 -18.46
C HIS A 65 10.41 -3.72 -19.21
N LYS A 66 10.78 -2.46 -18.99
CA LYS A 66 10.21 -1.26 -19.62
C LYS A 66 8.68 -1.19 -19.51
N LYS A 67 8.13 -1.61 -18.36
CA LYS A 67 6.71 -1.55 -18.06
C LYS A 67 6.38 -0.28 -17.26
N LYS A 68 5.09 0.05 -17.18
CA LYS A 68 4.60 1.16 -16.35
C LYS A 68 4.15 0.64 -14.99
N TYR A 69 4.37 1.42 -13.94
CA TYR A 69 3.95 1.09 -12.59
C TYR A 69 2.65 1.80 -12.21
N ILE A 70 1.74 1.07 -11.59
CA ILE A 70 0.55 1.64 -10.95
C ILE A 70 0.68 1.42 -9.45
N HIS A 71 0.77 2.52 -8.71
CA HIS A 71 0.89 2.46 -7.27
C HIS A 71 -0.43 2.07 -6.60
N THR A 72 -0.33 1.45 -5.43
CA THR A 72 -1.48 1.09 -4.60
C THR A 72 -2.27 2.34 -4.18
N PRO A 73 -3.59 2.22 -3.92
CA PRO A 73 -4.37 3.32 -3.35
C PRO A 73 -3.78 3.81 -2.04
N PHE A 74 -3.72 5.13 -1.86
CA PHE A 74 -3.15 5.73 -0.66
C PHE A 74 -4.09 5.56 0.54
N PRO A 75 -3.66 4.92 1.65
CA PRO A 75 -4.54 4.49 2.72
C PRO A 75 -4.86 5.57 3.78
N LEU A 76 -4.13 6.69 3.76
CA LEU A 76 -4.18 7.71 4.82
C LEU A 76 -4.90 8.96 4.31
N ILE A 77 -6.10 9.22 4.80
CA ILE A 77 -7.00 10.21 4.22
C ILE A 77 -6.69 11.65 4.63
N GLU A 78 -6.17 11.86 5.85
CA GLU A 78 -5.93 13.21 6.40
C GLU A 78 -4.44 13.58 6.48
N THR A 79 -3.59 12.93 5.70
CA THR A 79 -2.14 13.16 5.76
C THR A 79 -1.59 13.53 4.38
N GLU A 80 -2.07 14.66 3.87
CA GLU A 80 -1.66 15.24 2.60
C GLU A 80 -0.13 15.29 2.44
N SER A 81 0.55 15.71 3.48
CA SER A 81 2.00 15.80 3.48
C SER A 81 2.71 14.46 3.25
N ILE A 82 2.18 13.35 3.79
CA ILE A 82 2.72 12.00 3.55
C ILE A 82 2.43 11.56 2.12
N TYR A 83 1.25 11.88 1.59
CA TYR A 83 0.89 11.60 0.20
C TYR A 83 1.89 12.23 -0.79
N TRP A 84 2.09 13.53 -0.71
CA TRP A 84 3.01 14.23 -1.60
C TRP A 84 4.47 13.84 -1.40
N SER A 85 4.85 13.53 -0.16
CA SER A 85 6.18 13.00 0.14
C SER A 85 6.39 11.60 -0.43
N SER A 86 5.33 10.78 -0.50
CA SER A 86 5.39 9.46 -1.15
C SER A 86 5.61 9.58 -2.66
N ILE A 87 4.93 10.54 -3.31
CA ILE A 87 5.14 10.84 -4.74
C ILE A 87 6.57 11.28 -4.98
N ASP A 88 7.05 12.24 -4.19
CA ASP A 88 8.42 12.77 -4.29
C ASP A 88 9.47 11.67 -4.06
N TYR A 89 9.24 10.79 -3.09
CA TYR A 89 10.11 9.63 -2.85
C TYR A 89 10.17 8.68 -4.05
N MET A 90 9.03 8.33 -4.63
CA MET A 90 8.96 7.47 -5.80
C MET A 90 9.68 8.07 -6.99
N GLN A 91 9.46 9.35 -7.27
CA GLN A 91 10.12 10.04 -8.39
C GLN A 91 11.64 10.12 -8.23
N LYS A 92 12.13 10.40 -7.01
CA LYS A 92 13.56 10.60 -6.75
C LYS A 92 14.34 9.31 -6.56
N ASN A 93 13.75 8.31 -5.94
CA ASN A 93 14.47 7.13 -5.48
C ASN A 93 14.19 5.87 -6.31
N LEU A 94 13.06 5.82 -6.99
CA LEU A 94 12.66 4.63 -7.73
C LEU A 94 12.82 4.77 -9.24
N SER A 95 13.31 5.92 -9.73
CA SER A 95 13.47 6.21 -11.17
C SER A 95 12.22 5.87 -12.00
N ILE A 96 11.05 6.05 -11.42
CA ILE A 96 9.78 5.75 -12.08
C ILE A 96 9.29 7.03 -12.75
N ASP A 97 9.45 7.13 -14.07
CA ASP A 97 9.06 8.31 -14.85
C ASP A 97 7.54 8.52 -14.91
N GLN A 98 6.77 7.45 -14.73
CA GLN A 98 5.32 7.50 -14.81
C GLN A 98 4.71 6.71 -13.64
N ILE A 99 4.26 7.44 -12.64
CA ILE A 99 3.52 6.89 -11.51
C ILE A 99 2.04 7.16 -11.77
N ASN A 100 1.30 6.10 -12.08
CA ASN A 100 -0.15 6.17 -12.07
C ASN A 100 -0.62 5.91 -10.64
N LEU A 101 -1.25 6.91 -10.04
CA LEU A 101 -1.80 6.78 -8.69
C LEU A 101 -3.26 6.36 -8.79
N SER A 102 -3.59 5.31 -8.09
CA SER A 102 -4.98 4.99 -7.76
C SER A 102 -5.30 5.64 -6.42
N LEU A 103 -6.34 6.47 -6.39
CA LEU A 103 -6.77 7.19 -5.19
C LEU A 103 -8.09 6.64 -4.70
N VAL A 104 -8.15 6.26 -3.43
CA VAL A 104 -9.40 5.79 -2.81
C VAL A 104 -10.34 6.95 -2.50
N ASN A 105 -9.80 8.10 -2.17
CA ASN A 105 -10.55 9.32 -1.93
C ASN A 105 -9.67 10.54 -2.24
N ILE A 106 -10.17 11.45 -3.04
CA ILE A 106 -9.51 12.72 -3.34
C ILE A 106 -10.33 13.81 -2.65
N ASP A 107 -9.80 14.41 -1.62
CA ASP A 107 -10.15 15.77 -1.31
C ASP A 107 -9.47 16.66 -2.38
N LEU A 108 -10.23 17.39 -3.17
CA LEU A 108 -9.71 18.27 -4.22
C LEU A 108 -8.70 19.29 -3.70
N ASN A 109 -8.72 19.59 -2.40
CA ASN A 109 -7.74 20.42 -1.73
C ASN A 109 -6.32 19.82 -1.77
N TYR A 110 -6.18 18.48 -1.86
CA TYR A 110 -4.88 17.82 -2.03
C TYR A 110 -4.19 18.18 -3.35
N ILE A 111 -4.96 18.52 -4.39
CA ILE A 111 -4.41 18.82 -5.71
C ILE A 111 -3.76 20.20 -5.73
N ASN A 112 -4.26 21.14 -4.93
CA ASN A 112 -3.94 22.56 -5.05
C ASN A 112 -2.82 23.06 -4.11
N GLN A 113 -2.43 22.30 -3.07
CA GLN A 113 -1.44 22.74 -2.08
C GLN A 113 -0.51 21.61 -1.64
N PRO A 114 0.55 21.31 -2.39
CA PRO A 114 1.50 20.25 -2.01
C PRO A 114 2.41 20.70 -0.86
N ASN A 115 1.97 20.55 0.38
CA ASN A 115 2.85 20.61 1.54
C ASN A 115 3.68 19.32 1.64
N LYS A 116 4.91 19.35 1.15
CA LYS A 116 5.82 18.20 1.20
C LYS A 116 6.53 18.15 2.55
N ILE A 117 6.38 17.04 3.28
CA ILE A 117 7.30 16.70 4.37
C ILE A 117 8.34 15.72 3.82
N LYS A 118 9.61 15.94 4.12
CA LYS A 118 10.62 14.93 3.84
C LYS A 118 10.26 13.65 4.61
N LEU A 119 10.11 12.52 3.92
CA LEU A 119 10.11 11.19 4.54
C LEU A 119 11.54 10.88 5.05
N THR A 120 12.04 11.73 5.95
CA THR A 120 13.44 11.71 6.38
C THR A 120 13.74 10.63 7.41
N LYS A 121 12.71 10.01 7.98
CA LYS A 121 12.87 8.92 8.95
C LYS A 121 11.74 7.91 8.76
N LEU A 122 11.95 6.98 7.86
CA LEU A 122 11.12 5.77 7.82
C LEU A 122 11.26 5.02 9.15
N LYS A 123 10.15 4.51 9.64
CA LYS A 123 10.10 3.72 10.86
C LYS A 123 10.01 2.24 10.50
N ASN A 124 10.53 1.38 11.34
CA ASN A 124 10.19 -0.04 11.27
C ASN A 124 8.80 -0.28 11.84
N ILE A 125 8.10 -1.27 11.31
CA ILE A 125 6.85 -1.74 11.92
C ILE A 125 7.15 -2.21 13.34
N SER A 126 6.31 -1.80 14.29
CA SER A 126 6.47 -2.26 15.67
C SER A 126 6.36 -3.78 15.77
N ASN A 127 7.37 -4.39 16.37
CA ASN A 127 7.38 -5.81 16.69
C ASN A 127 6.84 -6.11 18.11
N ASP A 128 6.45 -5.08 18.86
CA ASP A 128 5.87 -5.23 20.18
C ASP A 128 4.53 -5.99 20.11
N PRO A 129 4.41 -7.18 20.73
CA PRO A 129 3.18 -7.99 20.70
C PRO A 129 1.99 -7.27 21.34
N HIS A 130 2.24 -6.47 22.38
CA HIS A 130 1.20 -5.70 23.05
C HIS A 130 0.61 -4.66 22.09
N TYR A 131 1.49 -3.86 21.44
CA TYR A 131 1.05 -2.90 20.42
C TYR A 131 0.23 -3.58 19.32
N LYS A 132 0.73 -4.69 18.76
CA LYS A 132 0.06 -5.44 17.70
C LYS A 132 -1.33 -5.91 18.11
N THR A 133 -1.46 -6.41 19.35
CA THR A 133 -2.73 -6.87 19.92
C THR A 133 -3.73 -5.73 20.11
N VAL A 134 -3.29 -4.62 20.70
CA VAL A 134 -4.12 -3.42 20.91
C VAL A 134 -4.58 -2.86 19.57
N PHE A 135 -3.68 -2.79 18.60
CA PHE A 135 -3.99 -2.30 17.25
C PHE A 135 -5.00 -3.21 16.54
N ALA A 136 -4.86 -4.55 16.65
CA ALA A 136 -5.81 -5.50 16.07
C ALA A 136 -7.22 -5.34 16.66
N LYS A 137 -7.35 -5.25 17.98
CA LYS A 137 -8.63 -5.01 18.65
C LYS A 137 -9.27 -3.70 18.18
N LYS A 138 -8.47 -2.63 18.04
CA LYS A 138 -8.94 -1.34 17.54
C LYS A 138 -9.50 -1.45 16.13
N ILE A 139 -8.78 -2.07 15.20
CA ILE A 139 -9.22 -2.27 13.81
C ILE A 139 -10.54 -3.06 13.75
N ILE A 140 -10.65 -4.15 14.51
CA ILE A 140 -11.87 -4.97 14.54
C ILE A 140 -13.06 -4.15 15.03
N ASN A 141 -12.90 -3.44 16.15
CA ASN A 141 -13.98 -2.63 16.73
C ASN A 141 -14.44 -1.50 15.80
N GLU A 142 -13.50 -0.79 15.18
CA GLU A 142 -13.82 0.27 14.23
C GLU A 142 -14.53 -0.28 12.98
N TYR A 143 -14.05 -1.39 12.42
CA TYR A 143 -14.67 -2.03 11.27
C TYR A 143 -16.12 -2.45 11.56
N LEU A 144 -16.36 -3.16 12.67
CA LEU A 144 -17.69 -3.62 13.06
C LEU A 144 -18.64 -2.46 13.37
N SER A 145 -18.17 -1.44 14.08
CA SER A 145 -18.96 -0.23 14.37
C SER A 145 -19.41 0.49 13.10
N ASN A 146 -18.57 0.54 12.07
CA ASN A 146 -18.95 1.18 10.82
C ASN A 146 -19.84 0.30 9.95
N LYS A 147 -19.65 -1.01 9.97
CA LYS A 147 -20.54 -1.97 9.30
C LYS A 147 -21.95 -1.91 9.85
N SER A 148 -22.12 -1.80 11.16
CA SER A 148 -23.44 -1.67 11.80
C SER A 148 -24.20 -0.41 11.41
N LYS A 149 -23.52 0.60 10.89
CA LYS A 149 -24.09 1.87 10.38
C LYS A 149 -24.31 1.87 8.87
N ASN A 150 -24.34 0.68 8.22
CA ASN A 150 -24.44 0.53 6.75
C ASN A 150 -23.37 1.31 5.97
N LYS A 151 -22.21 1.59 6.57
CA LYS A 151 -21.09 2.16 5.88
C LYS A 151 -20.25 1.01 5.32
N SER A 152 -20.17 0.89 4.01
CA SER A 152 -19.46 -0.18 3.29
C SER A 152 -17.97 -0.22 3.63
N PHE A 153 -17.40 0.93 4.05
CA PHE A 153 -16.01 1.08 4.40
C PHE A 153 -15.87 1.93 5.66
N SER A 154 -14.98 1.50 6.53
CA SER A 154 -14.71 2.21 7.75
C SER A 154 -13.70 3.33 7.48
N LEU A 155 -14.14 4.57 7.59
CA LEU A 155 -13.28 5.72 7.71
C LEU A 155 -13.05 5.97 9.19
N SER A 156 -12.02 5.40 9.77
CA SER A 156 -11.51 5.93 11.02
C SER A 156 -10.82 7.25 10.70
N ARG A 157 -10.85 8.18 11.64
CA ARG A 157 -10.50 9.62 11.51
C ARG A 157 -9.32 9.98 10.59
N LYS A 158 -8.47 9.04 10.16
CA LYS A 158 -7.26 9.27 9.35
C LYS A 158 -6.91 8.12 8.41
N ARG A 159 -7.75 7.10 8.31
CA ARG A 159 -7.39 5.86 7.65
C ARG A 159 -8.60 5.16 7.04
N PHE A 160 -8.41 4.64 5.83
CA PHE A 160 -9.30 3.65 5.25
C PHE A 160 -9.08 2.28 5.90
N ILE A 161 -10.16 1.62 6.34
CA ILE A 161 -10.10 0.27 6.92
C ILE A 161 -10.84 -0.70 6.00
N PRO A 162 -10.15 -1.31 5.04
CA PRO A 162 -10.77 -2.29 4.15
C PRO A 162 -11.02 -3.62 4.88
N PRO A 163 -11.88 -4.50 4.32
CA PRO A 163 -12.12 -5.85 4.86
C PRO A 163 -10.83 -6.66 5.08
N HIS A 164 -9.82 -6.49 4.23
CA HIS A 164 -8.51 -7.14 4.33
C HIS A 164 -7.82 -6.86 5.66
N LEU A 165 -7.82 -5.60 6.09
CA LEU A 165 -7.20 -5.20 7.35
C LEU A 165 -7.95 -5.80 8.55
N TYR A 166 -9.29 -5.88 8.49
CA TYR A 166 -10.12 -6.57 9.47
C TYR A 166 -9.81 -8.07 9.54
N LEU A 167 -9.71 -8.73 8.37
CA LEU A 167 -9.40 -10.16 8.31
C LEU A 167 -8.01 -10.47 8.86
N ALA A 168 -7.01 -9.66 8.52
CA ALA A 168 -5.66 -9.79 9.06
C ALA A 168 -5.63 -9.59 10.58
N ALA A 169 -6.36 -8.59 11.10
CA ALA A 169 -6.48 -8.37 12.54
C ALA A 169 -7.11 -9.55 13.27
N LYS A 170 -8.17 -10.14 12.70
CA LYS A 170 -8.80 -11.36 13.25
C LYS A 170 -7.83 -12.53 13.26
N LYS A 171 -7.15 -12.77 12.14
CA LYS A 171 -6.18 -13.87 12.03
C LYS A 171 -5.03 -13.72 13.02
N TYR A 172 -4.60 -12.49 13.30
CA TYR A 172 -3.54 -12.23 14.27
C TYR A 172 -3.98 -12.54 15.71
N LEU A 173 -5.28 -12.41 16.05
CA LEU A 173 -5.80 -12.66 17.40
C LEU A 173 -6.31 -14.10 17.60
N SER A 174 -6.44 -14.92 16.54
CA SER A 174 -6.81 -16.34 16.61
C SER A 174 -5.60 -17.19 16.98
#